data_ba6d223a1d4baf7ba5439df8ebbfe560
#
_entry.id   ba6d223a1d4baf7ba5439df8ebbfe560
#
_cell.length_a   1.000
_cell.length_b   1.000
_cell.length_c   1.000
_cell.angle_alpha   90.00
_cell.angle_beta   90.00
_cell.angle_gamma   90.00
#
_symmetry.space_group_name_H-M   'P 1'
#
loop_
_entity.id
_entity.type
_entity.pdbx_description
1 polymer ?
#
loop_
_entity_poly.entity_id
_entity_poly.type
_entity_poly.pdbx_seq_one_letter_code
_entity_poly.pdbx_strand_id
1 'polypeptide(L)'
;MKYLSLCSCNKTYPGDMDNCPHCGEPEWASSHVPVNPRDYAYDIEVYPNCFTARFIHIATDTRWKFEISYRRNDLAELIAFVWQLKAANARGVGYNNVGFDYPVLHRIVMQQMNDPRAIYDLAMKLIKGSKDEKFALQVWDRDRLFEQLDLYKIKHFDNVARATSLKTLEIAMRMGNVEDLPFPVGTMLNDEQIDELHRYNEHDVIATIYFYVRCIPEIEFREVLTKRYDRNFMNHNDTKIGKDYFIMELEKSGVTCFDKTHSGRTPRQTIRPSINLGEVIFPYVKLEHPEFQRIHEHLASKTITETKGSIKDLTCVVDGISYKFGTGGLHSAIDNTIWTSNEEYIIILEDVTSYYPSLAIVNNVYPEHLGSEFCDIYEDMFKQRRSHAKGTPENAMLKLALNGTYGDSNNIYSPFYDPAFTMCITLNGQLLLCMLVEQLIKIPGLIMVQTNTDGIVAYCPRKYEKHFDSVCDWWQNYTCLGLEKITASALYQRDVNNYICVED
;
A
#
# COMPACT_ATOMS: atom_id res chain seq x y z
N MET A 1 -8.70 27.33 16.42
CA MET A 1 -7.46 26.87 15.75
C MET A 1 -7.82 26.44 14.33
N LYS A 2 -7.07 26.86 13.30
CA LYS A 2 -7.37 26.52 11.91
C LYS A 2 -6.37 25.52 11.32
N TYR A 3 -5.27 25.24 12.01
CA TYR A 3 -4.20 24.36 11.55
C TYR A 3 -3.32 23.91 12.74
N LEU A 4 -2.60 22.82 12.51
CA LEU A 4 -1.51 22.38 13.36
C LEU A 4 -0.17 22.79 12.73
N SER A 5 0.81 23.15 13.52
CA SER A 5 2.18 23.36 13.08
C SER A 5 3.01 22.12 13.35
N LEU A 6 3.73 21.64 12.33
CA LEU A 6 4.70 20.55 12.45
C LEU A 6 6.09 21.17 12.53
N CYS A 7 6.70 21.09 13.70
CA CYS A 7 8.03 21.63 13.97
C CYS A 7 9.14 20.78 13.34
N SER A 8 10.29 21.39 13.09
CA SER A 8 11.53 20.72 12.71
C SER A 8 11.98 19.65 13.73
N CYS A 9 11.61 19.80 15.01
CA CYS A 9 11.79 18.77 16.03
C CYS A 9 10.85 17.56 15.89
N ASN A 10 10.06 17.52 14.80
CA ASN A 10 9.10 16.47 14.46
C ASN A 10 7.91 16.32 15.41
N LYS A 11 7.58 17.38 16.16
CA LYS A 11 6.39 17.44 17.04
C LYS A 11 5.37 18.43 16.51
N THR A 12 4.09 18.14 16.73
CA THR A 12 2.98 19.03 16.37
C THR A 12 2.58 19.89 17.57
N TYR A 13 2.09 21.09 17.27
CA TYR A 13 1.55 22.01 18.27
C TYR A 13 0.48 22.93 17.63
N PRO A 14 -0.36 23.62 18.43
CA PRO A 14 -1.32 24.58 17.92
C PRO A 14 -0.66 25.67 17.06
N GLY A 15 -1.21 25.90 15.86
CA GLY A 15 -0.65 26.85 14.88
C GLY A 15 -0.88 28.33 15.19
N ASP A 16 -1.35 28.65 16.39
CA ASP A 16 -1.51 30.01 16.94
C ASP A 16 -0.47 30.35 18.02
N MET A 17 0.58 29.53 18.15
CA MET A 17 1.69 29.75 19.05
C MET A 17 2.91 30.29 18.28
N ASP A 18 3.55 31.34 18.82
CA ASP A 18 4.73 31.99 18.21
C ASP A 18 5.97 31.08 18.14
N ASN A 19 6.05 30.09 19.03
CA ASN A 19 7.15 29.13 19.12
C ASN A 19 6.65 27.73 19.41
N CYS A 20 7.40 26.73 18.95
CA CYS A 20 7.16 25.35 19.30
C CYS A 20 7.33 25.13 20.82
N PRO A 21 6.31 24.64 21.54
CA PRO A 21 6.39 24.45 22.99
C PRO A 21 7.35 23.32 23.41
N HIS A 22 7.84 22.53 22.43
CA HIS A 22 8.71 21.37 22.69
C HIS A 22 10.20 21.68 22.57
N CYS A 23 10.58 22.57 21.66
CA CYS A 23 12.00 22.89 21.42
C CYS A 23 12.29 24.39 21.37
N GLY A 24 11.28 25.26 21.44
CA GLY A 24 11.45 26.71 21.38
C GLY A 24 11.67 27.30 19.99
N GLU A 25 11.74 26.47 18.93
CA GLU A 25 11.86 26.94 17.54
C GLU A 25 10.70 27.86 17.17
N PRO A 26 10.97 28.97 16.48
CA PRO A 26 9.94 29.91 16.04
C PRO A 26 8.91 29.24 15.08
N GLU A 27 7.67 29.73 15.10
CA GLU A 27 6.59 29.22 14.25
C GLU A 27 6.96 29.23 12.75
N TRP A 28 7.68 30.24 12.27
CA TRP A 28 8.08 30.33 10.86
C TRP A 28 9.01 29.18 10.40
N ALA A 29 9.63 28.44 11.33
CA ALA A 29 10.41 27.25 11.05
C ALA A 29 9.54 25.98 10.95
N SER A 30 8.25 26.09 11.16
CA SER A 30 7.29 24.97 11.19
C SER A 30 6.39 24.95 9.95
N SER A 31 6.00 23.76 9.52
CA SER A 31 5.03 23.59 8.44
C SER A 31 3.61 23.70 9.01
N HIS A 32 2.80 24.61 8.47
CA HIS A 32 1.39 24.68 8.80
C HIS A 32 0.60 23.59 8.10
N VAL A 33 -0.16 22.84 8.85
CA VAL A 33 -0.96 21.72 8.35
C VAL A 33 -2.43 22.04 8.57
N PRO A 34 -3.22 22.27 7.52
CA PRO A 34 -4.65 22.49 7.67
C PRO A 34 -5.31 21.23 8.24
N VAL A 35 -6.17 21.39 9.24
CA VAL A 35 -6.94 20.31 9.83
C VAL A 35 -8.43 20.48 9.51
N ASN A 36 -9.11 19.38 9.25
CA ASN A 36 -10.53 19.41 9.00
C ASN A 36 -11.27 19.63 10.32
N PRO A 37 -12.14 20.66 10.45
CA PRO A 37 -12.85 20.95 11.69
C PRO A 37 -13.89 19.88 12.08
N ARG A 38 -14.11 18.87 11.25
CA ARG A 38 -14.98 17.72 11.53
C ARG A 38 -14.22 16.58 12.24
N ASP A 39 -12.89 16.66 12.36
CA ASP A 39 -12.05 15.54 12.77
C ASP A 39 -11.87 15.45 14.28
N TYR A 40 -12.24 14.30 14.83
CA TYR A 40 -12.09 13.91 16.23
C TYR A 40 -11.22 12.65 16.30
N ALA A 41 -10.00 12.79 16.81
CA ALA A 41 -9.17 11.61 17.09
C ALA A 41 -9.73 10.90 18.33
N TYR A 42 -9.76 9.57 18.30
CA TYR A 42 -10.24 8.78 19.41
C TYR A 42 -9.61 7.39 19.46
N ASP A 43 -9.62 6.84 20.66
CA ASP A 43 -9.19 5.49 20.97
C ASP A 43 -9.96 4.95 22.17
N ILE A 44 -10.05 3.63 22.33
CA ILE A 44 -10.70 2.96 23.46
C ILE A 44 -9.79 1.93 24.10
N GLU A 45 -9.92 1.77 25.43
CA GLU A 45 -9.28 0.69 26.15
C GLU A 45 -10.30 -0.19 26.86
N VAL A 46 -10.09 -1.51 26.82
CA VAL A 46 -11.06 -2.48 27.34
C VAL A 46 -10.41 -3.53 28.20
N TYR A 47 -10.78 -3.53 29.47
CA TYR A 47 -10.40 -4.51 30.49
C TYR A 47 -11.62 -5.20 31.10
N PRO A 48 -11.49 -6.36 31.78
CA PRO A 48 -12.65 -7.11 32.28
C PRO A 48 -13.60 -6.33 33.19
N ASN A 49 -13.10 -5.29 33.88
CA ASN A 49 -13.86 -4.46 34.81
C ASN A 49 -13.82 -2.96 34.47
N CYS A 50 -13.28 -2.59 33.31
CA CYS A 50 -13.14 -1.19 32.91
C CYS A 50 -13.16 -1.04 31.40
N PHE A 51 -13.97 -0.10 30.93
CA PHE A 51 -13.91 0.45 29.58
C PHE A 51 -13.59 1.94 29.68
N THR A 52 -12.67 2.42 28.86
CA THR A 52 -12.37 3.85 28.71
C THR A 52 -12.44 4.25 27.23
N ALA A 53 -12.86 5.50 26.98
CA ALA A 53 -12.81 6.12 25.68
C ALA A 53 -12.28 7.55 25.79
N ARG A 54 -11.37 7.92 24.92
CA ARG A 54 -10.81 9.27 24.78
C ARG A 54 -11.13 9.84 23.43
N PHE A 55 -11.53 11.11 23.40
CA PHE A 55 -11.74 11.88 22.18
C PHE A 55 -11.03 13.22 22.29
N ILE A 56 -10.39 13.61 21.21
CA ILE A 56 -9.75 14.93 21.05
C ILE A 56 -10.22 15.54 19.75
N HIS A 57 -10.87 16.69 19.79
CA HIS A 57 -11.18 17.46 18.59
C HIS A 57 -9.89 18.09 18.06
N ILE A 58 -9.42 17.60 16.91
CA ILE A 58 -8.06 17.90 16.41
C ILE A 58 -7.85 19.40 16.20
N ALA A 59 -8.89 20.13 15.73
CA ALA A 59 -8.77 21.55 15.41
C ALA A 59 -8.75 22.47 16.63
N THR A 60 -9.27 22.05 17.82
CA THR A 60 -9.38 22.92 19.01
C THR A 60 -8.68 22.37 20.23
N ASP A 61 -8.15 21.15 20.17
CA ASP A 61 -7.61 20.39 21.31
C ASP A 61 -8.63 20.20 22.47
N THR A 62 -9.93 20.31 22.19
CA THR A 62 -10.95 20.01 23.17
C THR A 62 -10.99 18.51 23.42
N ARG A 63 -10.98 18.09 24.68
CA ARG A 63 -10.80 16.70 25.09
C ARG A 63 -11.97 16.18 25.90
N TRP A 64 -12.38 14.95 25.62
CA TRP A 64 -13.41 14.22 26.36
C TRP A 64 -12.86 12.88 26.83
N LYS A 65 -13.31 12.45 27.99
CA LYS A 65 -13.03 11.13 28.54
C LYS A 65 -14.30 10.51 29.07
N PHE A 66 -14.43 9.21 28.86
CA PHE A 66 -15.56 8.42 29.35
C PHE A 66 -15.02 7.14 29.99
N GLU A 67 -15.71 6.71 31.04
CA GLU A 67 -15.39 5.50 31.80
C GLU A 67 -16.66 4.70 32.10
N ILE A 68 -16.62 3.39 31.90
CA ILE A 68 -17.62 2.45 32.39
C ILE A 68 -16.88 1.43 33.24
N SER A 69 -17.01 1.52 34.56
CA SER A 69 -16.34 0.66 35.56
C SER A 69 -17.18 0.52 36.81
N TYR A 70 -16.64 -0.17 37.82
CA TYR A 70 -17.29 -0.26 39.13
C TYR A 70 -17.31 1.07 39.88
N ARG A 71 -16.41 2.01 39.60
CA ARG A 71 -16.32 3.33 40.29
C ARG A 71 -17.02 4.44 39.52
N ARG A 72 -17.29 4.26 38.23
CA ARG A 72 -17.87 5.31 37.38
C ARG A 72 -18.63 4.70 36.19
N ASN A 73 -19.72 5.37 35.81
CA ASN A 73 -20.53 4.96 34.67
C ASN A 73 -20.96 6.19 33.85
N ASP A 74 -20.18 6.50 32.80
CA ASP A 74 -20.43 7.63 31.88
C ASP A 74 -21.22 7.20 30.63
N LEU A 75 -21.98 6.09 30.69
CA LEU A 75 -22.68 5.57 29.50
C LEU A 75 -23.64 6.60 28.88
N ALA A 76 -24.42 7.30 29.75
CA ALA A 76 -25.39 8.28 29.26
C ALA A 76 -24.70 9.47 28.56
N GLU A 77 -23.61 9.96 29.14
CA GLU A 77 -22.78 11.04 28.59
C GLU A 77 -22.11 10.62 27.31
N LEU A 78 -21.57 9.40 27.21
CA LEU A 78 -20.99 8.84 26.02
C LEU A 78 -22.00 8.72 24.87
N ILE A 79 -23.20 8.21 25.16
CA ILE A 79 -24.30 8.13 24.18
C ILE A 79 -24.65 9.53 23.69
N ALA A 80 -24.86 10.49 24.59
CA ALA A 80 -25.19 11.86 24.23
C ALA A 80 -24.11 12.50 23.36
N PHE A 81 -22.83 12.28 23.69
CA PHE A 81 -21.68 12.76 22.93
C PHE A 81 -21.62 12.16 21.51
N VAL A 82 -21.81 10.85 21.37
CA VAL A 82 -21.80 10.20 20.05
C VAL A 82 -22.95 10.72 19.16
N TRP A 83 -24.12 10.98 19.74
CA TRP A 83 -25.22 11.61 19.00
C TRP A 83 -24.93 13.07 18.62
N GLN A 84 -24.18 13.82 19.44
CA GLN A 84 -23.67 15.15 19.07
C GLN A 84 -22.68 15.06 17.91
N LEU A 85 -21.75 14.09 17.90
CA LEU A 85 -20.85 13.86 16.76
C LEU A 85 -21.63 13.57 15.48
N LYS A 86 -22.68 12.75 15.55
CA LYS A 86 -23.56 12.49 14.41
C LYS A 86 -24.23 13.77 13.91
N ALA A 87 -24.83 14.55 14.81
CA ALA A 87 -25.52 15.79 14.47
C ALA A 87 -24.59 16.86 13.87
N ALA A 88 -23.33 16.89 14.32
CA ALA A 88 -22.28 17.77 13.80
C ALA A 88 -21.64 17.26 12.50
N ASN A 89 -22.10 16.14 11.96
CA ASN A 89 -21.47 15.47 10.81
C ASN A 89 -19.95 15.28 11.04
N ALA A 90 -19.56 14.89 12.25
CA ALA A 90 -18.19 14.68 12.64
C ALA A 90 -17.57 13.46 11.95
N ARG A 91 -16.24 13.44 11.90
CA ARG A 91 -15.45 12.31 11.41
C ARG A 91 -14.52 11.81 12.51
N GLY A 92 -14.68 10.57 12.92
CA GLY A 92 -13.80 9.92 13.90
C GLY A 92 -12.52 9.45 13.21
N VAL A 93 -11.38 9.88 13.72
CA VAL A 93 -10.05 9.50 13.26
C VAL A 93 -9.42 8.52 14.24
N GLY A 94 -8.97 7.38 13.77
CA GLY A 94 -8.34 6.38 14.62
C GLY A 94 -7.32 5.53 13.88
N TYR A 95 -6.71 4.62 14.62
CA TYR A 95 -5.75 3.65 14.12
C TYR A 95 -6.32 2.23 14.26
N ASN A 96 -6.72 1.62 13.16
CA ASN A 96 -7.51 0.39 13.11
C ASN A 96 -8.91 0.51 13.75
N ASN A 97 -9.40 1.72 13.87
CA ASN A 97 -10.66 2.00 14.53
C ASN A 97 -11.87 1.35 13.83
N VAL A 98 -11.87 1.23 12.51
CA VAL A 98 -12.92 0.52 11.76
C VAL A 98 -12.91 -0.98 12.06
N GLY A 99 -11.74 -1.53 12.38
CA GLY A 99 -11.58 -2.96 12.71
C GLY A 99 -11.87 -3.30 14.16
N PHE A 100 -11.72 -2.35 15.09
CA PHE A 100 -11.80 -2.62 16.52
C PHE A 100 -12.62 -1.57 17.31
N ASP A 101 -12.13 -0.35 17.44
CA ASP A 101 -12.70 0.67 18.34
C ASP A 101 -14.15 0.99 18.01
N TYR A 102 -14.42 1.27 16.74
CA TYR A 102 -15.74 1.66 16.30
C TYR A 102 -16.79 0.54 16.44
N PRO A 103 -16.56 -0.71 16.06
CA PRO A 103 -17.45 -1.83 16.32
C PRO A 103 -17.84 -2.00 17.80
N VAL A 104 -16.91 -1.78 18.72
CA VAL A 104 -17.17 -1.82 20.17
C VAL A 104 -18.00 -0.62 20.59
N LEU A 105 -17.54 0.60 20.26
CA LEU A 105 -18.24 1.86 20.58
C LEU A 105 -19.68 1.87 20.01
N HIS A 106 -19.84 1.45 18.76
CA HIS A 106 -21.16 1.38 18.12
C HIS A 106 -22.14 0.52 18.91
N ARG A 107 -21.71 -0.66 19.38
CA ARG A 107 -22.56 -1.56 20.17
C ARG A 107 -22.83 -1.06 21.56
N ILE A 108 -21.84 -0.44 22.22
CA ILE A 108 -22.07 0.22 23.51
C ILE A 108 -23.21 1.23 23.38
N VAL A 109 -23.16 2.08 22.36
CA VAL A 109 -24.17 3.13 22.14
C VAL A 109 -25.53 2.54 21.74
N MET A 110 -25.55 1.63 20.75
CA MET A 110 -26.80 1.10 20.20
C MET A 110 -27.50 0.11 21.13
N GLN A 111 -26.75 -0.65 21.92
CA GLN A 111 -27.27 -1.65 22.84
C GLN A 111 -27.30 -1.18 24.30
N GLN A 112 -26.84 0.06 24.56
CA GLN A 112 -26.75 0.66 25.88
C GLN A 112 -25.99 -0.23 26.89
N MET A 113 -24.83 -0.75 26.46
CA MET A 113 -24.02 -1.67 27.26
C MET A 113 -23.35 -0.94 28.41
N ASN A 114 -23.73 -1.28 29.65
CA ASN A 114 -23.20 -0.68 30.89
C ASN A 114 -22.36 -1.66 31.72
N ASP A 115 -22.18 -2.90 31.27
CA ASP A 115 -21.36 -3.90 31.95
C ASP A 115 -19.97 -3.99 31.30
N PRO A 116 -18.90 -3.58 32.00
CA PRO A 116 -17.53 -3.67 31.47
C PRO A 116 -17.15 -5.09 31.03
N ARG A 117 -17.66 -6.11 31.73
CA ARG A 117 -17.36 -7.50 31.39
C ARG A 117 -17.97 -7.91 30.06
N ALA A 118 -19.20 -7.52 29.80
CA ALA A 118 -19.86 -7.77 28.50
C ALA A 118 -19.14 -7.03 27.37
N ILE A 119 -18.67 -5.79 27.61
CA ILE A 119 -17.88 -5.00 26.66
C ILE A 119 -16.53 -5.69 26.39
N TYR A 120 -15.85 -6.19 27.42
CA TYR A 120 -14.60 -6.93 27.28
C TYR A 120 -14.78 -8.22 26.47
N ASP A 121 -15.82 -9.01 26.74
CA ASP A 121 -16.10 -10.24 26.02
C ASP A 121 -16.40 -9.97 24.53
N LEU A 122 -17.07 -8.85 24.21
CA LEU A 122 -17.27 -8.37 22.84
C LEU A 122 -15.93 -7.99 22.17
N ALA A 123 -15.06 -7.24 22.85
CA ALA A 123 -13.76 -6.85 22.35
C ALA A 123 -12.89 -8.09 22.08
N MET A 124 -12.91 -9.10 22.96
CA MET A 124 -12.16 -10.35 22.77
C MET A 124 -12.65 -11.15 21.57
N LYS A 125 -13.93 -11.11 21.19
CA LYS A 125 -14.43 -11.71 19.94
C LYS A 125 -13.86 -11.01 18.71
N LEU A 126 -13.70 -9.70 18.73
CA LEU A 126 -13.06 -8.95 17.64
C LEU A 126 -11.55 -9.26 17.53
N ILE A 127 -10.86 -9.49 18.64
CA ILE A 127 -9.43 -9.79 18.66
C ILE A 127 -9.15 -11.26 18.32
N LYS A 128 -9.79 -12.20 19.03
CA LYS A 128 -9.48 -13.63 19.03
C LYS A 128 -10.47 -14.51 18.26
N GLY A 129 -11.62 -13.95 17.89
CA GLY A 129 -12.68 -14.68 17.19
C GLY A 129 -12.28 -15.16 15.80
N SER A 130 -13.04 -16.10 15.26
CA SER A 130 -12.94 -16.58 13.88
C SER A 130 -13.21 -15.45 12.87
N LYS A 131 -12.88 -15.67 11.60
CA LYS A 131 -13.18 -14.71 10.53
C LYS A 131 -14.68 -14.41 10.44
N ASP A 132 -15.52 -15.41 10.59
CA ASP A 132 -16.99 -15.27 10.51
C ASP A 132 -17.54 -14.46 11.69
N GLU A 133 -17.03 -14.67 12.92
CA GLU A 133 -17.39 -13.88 14.09
C GLU A 133 -16.99 -12.42 13.94
N LYS A 134 -15.76 -12.15 13.48
CA LYS A 134 -15.28 -10.78 13.20
C LYS A 134 -16.11 -10.11 12.11
N PHE A 135 -16.44 -10.85 11.04
CA PHE A 135 -17.29 -10.35 9.96
C PHE A 135 -18.71 -9.98 10.45
N ALA A 136 -19.32 -10.83 11.29
CA ALA A 136 -20.63 -10.56 11.89
C ALA A 136 -20.63 -9.35 12.84
N LEU A 137 -19.48 -8.98 13.37
CA LEU A 137 -19.32 -7.83 14.25
C LEU A 137 -18.92 -6.54 13.49
N GLN A 138 -18.67 -6.61 12.20
CA GLN A 138 -18.33 -5.43 11.39
C GLN A 138 -19.51 -4.46 11.29
N VAL A 139 -19.20 -3.16 11.35
CA VAL A 139 -20.19 -2.09 11.13
C VAL A 139 -19.94 -1.46 9.77
N TRP A 140 -20.88 -1.66 8.84
CA TRP A 140 -20.76 -1.16 7.48
C TRP A 140 -20.95 0.37 7.44
N ASP A 141 -20.36 1.03 6.42
CA ASP A 141 -20.42 2.49 6.28
C ASP A 141 -21.83 3.06 6.40
N ARG A 142 -22.84 2.39 5.80
CA ARG A 142 -24.26 2.79 5.84
C ARG A 142 -24.90 2.73 7.22
N ASP A 143 -24.32 1.92 8.13
CA ASP A 143 -24.87 1.66 9.47
C ASP A 143 -24.13 2.48 10.54
N ARG A 144 -23.08 3.23 10.15
CA ARG A 144 -22.30 4.05 11.07
C ARG A 144 -23.08 5.28 11.55
N LEU A 145 -22.92 5.61 12.82
CA LEU A 145 -23.51 6.82 13.43
C LEU A 145 -22.81 8.10 12.94
N PHE A 146 -21.50 8.06 12.75
CA PHE A 146 -20.71 9.15 12.20
C PHE A 146 -19.56 8.59 11.35
N GLU A 147 -19.04 9.41 10.46
CA GLU A 147 -17.97 9.01 9.52
C GLU A 147 -16.72 8.52 10.25
N GLN A 148 -16.06 7.51 9.70
CA GLN A 148 -14.82 6.95 10.25
C GLN A 148 -13.68 7.08 9.26
N LEU A 149 -12.55 7.58 9.72
CA LEU A 149 -11.27 7.64 9.02
C LEU A 149 -10.26 6.75 9.73
N ASP A 150 -9.84 5.71 9.06
CA ASP A 150 -8.94 4.70 9.61
C ASP A 150 -7.54 4.80 8.96
N LEU A 151 -6.60 5.37 9.71
CA LEU A 151 -5.25 5.60 9.23
C LEU A 151 -4.48 4.29 8.95
N TYR A 152 -4.82 3.21 9.64
CA TYR A 152 -4.27 1.88 9.41
C TYR A 152 -4.63 1.36 8.01
N LYS A 153 -5.88 1.54 7.59
CA LYS A 153 -6.37 1.15 6.26
C LYS A 153 -5.80 2.02 5.15
N ILE A 154 -5.75 3.34 5.34
CA ILE A 154 -5.16 4.26 4.35
C ILE A 154 -3.74 3.83 3.98
N LYS A 155 -2.93 3.46 4.96
CA LYS A 155 -1.53 3.03 4.76
C LYS A 155 -1.37 1.55 4.37
N HIS A 156 -2.48 0.81 4.23
CA HIS A 156 -2.48 -0.62 3.89
C HIS A 156 -1.76 -1.49 4.94
N PHE A 157 -1.80 -1.08 6.20
CA PHE A 157 -1.23 -1.86 7.30
C PHE A 157 -2.11 -3.05 7.71
N ASP A 158 -3.34 -3.12 7.21
CA ASP A 158 -4.23 -4.29 7.27
C ASP A 158 -3.75 -5.47 6.40
N ASN A 159 -2.72 -5.27 5.57
CA ASN A 159 -2.00 -6.34 4.91
C ASN A 159 -1.00 -6.98 5.88
N VAL A 160 -1.05 -8.31 6.04
CA VAL A 160 -0.18 -9.07 6.97
C VAL A 160 1.30 -8.78 6.75
N ALA A 161 1.74 -8.61 5.50
CA ALA A 161 3.13 -8.31 5.17
C ALA A 161 3.56 -6.86 5.53
N ARG A 162 2.61 -5.98 5.83
CA ARG A 162 2.82 -4.57 6.14
C ARG A 162 2.32 -4.18 7.54
N ALA A 163 1.77 -5.14 8.27
CA ALA A 163 1.18 -4.87 9.58
C ALA A 163 2.15 -4.10 10.48
N THR A 164 1.73 -2.93 10.90
CA THR A 164 2.54 -2.00 11.70
C THR A 164 1.73 -1.59 12.92
N SER A 165 2.31 -1.68 14.12
CA SER A 165 1.65 -1.21 15.33
C SER A 165 1.77 0.31 15.49
N LEU A 166 0.87 0.92 16.26
CA LEU A 166 0.96 2.36 16.61
C LEU A 166 2.30 2.66 17.29
N LYS A 167 2.74 1.81 18.20
CA LYS A 167 4.05 1.89 18.85
C LYS A 167 5.22 1.92 17.87
N THR A 168 5.20 1.09 16.83
CA THR A 168 6.23 1.13 15.78
C THR A 168 6.24 2.47 15.06
N LEU A 169 5.06 3.06 14.86
CA LEU A 169 4.95 4.40 14.28
C LEU A 169 5.44 5.49 15.23
N GLU A 170 5.19 5.38 16.55
CA GLU A 170 5.74 6.32 17.54
C GLU A 170 7.27 6.37 17.49
N ILE A 171 7.93 5.20 17.40
CA ILE A 171 9.38 5.10 17.21
C ILE A 171 9.80 5.74 15.89
N ALA A 172 9.14 5.40 14.80
CA ALA A 172 9.43 5.95 13.47
C ALA A 172 9.22 7.47 13.39
N MET A 173 8.23 7.98 14.09
CA MET A 173 7.94 9.40 14.23
C MET A 173 8.85 10.11 15.23
N ARG A 174 9.73 9.38 15.92
CA ARG A 174 10.64 9.90 16.95
C ARG A 174 9.91 10.64 18.09
N MET A 175 8.79 10.09 18.53
CA MET A 175 8.08 10.65 19.67
C MET A 175 8.95 10.58 20.93
N GLY A 176 8.86 11.59 21.78
CA GLY A 176 9.69 11.68 22.98
C GLY A 176 9.34 10.65 24.07
N ASN A 177 8.15 10.09 24.01
CA ASN A 177 7.66 9.01 24.86
C ASN A 177 7.05 7.93 23.99
N VAL A 178 7.41 6.67 24.21
CA VAL A 178 6.84 5.48 23.54
C VAL A 178 6.36 4.56 24.65
N GLU A 179 5.08 4.26 24.67
CA GLU A 179 4.47 3.51 25.76
C GLU A 179 4.00 2.12 25.31
N ASP A 180 4.11 1.17 26.21
CA ASP A 180 3.48 -0.15 26.10
C ASP A 180 2.17 -0.16 26.86
N LEU A 181 1.25 -1.07 26.48
CA LEU A 181 0.04 -1.33 27.24
C LEU A 181 0.41 -1.57 28.73
N PRO A 182 -0.12 -0.75 29.66
CA PRO A 182 0.39 -0.70 31.02
C PRO A 182 0.13 -1.99 31.82
N PHE A 183 -0.89 -2.76 31.46
CA PHE A 183 -1.28 -3.97 32.15
C PHE A 183 -1.55 -5.12 31.17
N PRO A 184 -1.24 -6.38 31.53
CA PRO A 184 -1.57 -7.53 30.71
C PRO A 184 -3.08 -7.61 30.39
N VAL A 185 -3.41 -8.03 29.18
CA VAL A 185 -4.81 -8.24 28.77
C VAL A 185 -5.50 -9.23 29.70
N GLY A 186 -6.66 -8.86 30.23
CA GLY A 186 -7.43 -9.69 31.16
C GLY A 186 -7.21 -9.37 32.63
N THR A 187 -6.37 -8.39 32.94
CA THR A 187 -6.19 -7.92 34.33
C THR A 187 -7.44 -7.25 34.87
N MET A 188 -7.80 -7.51 36.12
CA MET A 188 -8.78 -6.74 36.88
C MET A 188 -8.09 -5.51 37.47
N LEU A 189 -8.52 -4.32 37.08
CA LEU A 189 -7.85 -3.07 37.46
C LEU A 189 -8.39 -2.49 38.76
N ASN A 190 -7.51 -1.93 39.59
CA ASN A 190 -7.86 -1.07 40.70
C ASN A 190 -7.95 0.40 40.28
N ASP A 191 -8.26 1.32 41.24
CA ASP A 191 -8.48 2.74 40.93
C ASP A 191 -7.27 3.43 40.34
N GLU A 192 -6.08 3.21 40.91
CA GLU A 192 -4.82 3.79 40.41
C GLU A 192 -4.47 3.26 39.01
N GLN A 193 -4.72 1.99 38.76
CA GLN A 193 -4.51 1.38 37.44
C GLN A 193 -5.50 1.90 36.39
N ILE A 194 -6.74 2.20 36.78
CA ILE A 194 -7.71 2.84 35.87
C ILE A 194 -7.26 4.27 35.54
N ASP A 195 -6.71 5.01 36.48
CA ASP A 195 -6.16 6.35 36.21
C ASP A 195 -4.96 6.29 35.27
N GLU A 196 -4.07 5.30 35.44
CA GLU A 196 -2.97 5.06 34.52
C GLU A 196 -3.47 4.64 33.12
N LEU A 197 -4.52 3.81 33.02
CA LEU A 197 -5.14 3.44 31.77
C LEU A 197 -5.69 4.67 31.02
N HIS A 198 -6.32 5.61 31.73
CA HIS A 198 -6.77 6.87 31.14
C HIS A 198 -5.63 7.71 30.57
N ARG A 199 -4.47 7.73 31.24
CA ARG A 199 -3.29 8.43 30.75
C ARG A 199 -2.73 7.76 29.49
N TYR A 200 -2.65 6.43 29.51
CA TYR A 200 -2.21 5.62 28.37
C TYR A 200 -3.15 5.82 27.15
N ASN A 201 -4.46 5.71 27.35
CA ASN A 201 -5.46 5.92 26.30
C ASN A 201 -5.36 7.33 25.68
N GLU A 202 -5.07 8.36 26.48
CA GLU A 202 -4.82 9.72 25.95
C GLU A 202 -3.53 9.80 25.15
N HIS A 203 -2.48 9.09 25.56
CA HIS A 203 -1.22 8.99 24.82
C HIS A 203 -1.44 8.38 23.43
N ASP A 204 -2.20 7.31 23.30
CA ASP A 204 -2.48 6.66 22.02
C ASP A 204 -3.30 7.56 21.07
N VAL A 205 -4.26 8.35 21.63
CA VAL A 205 -4.97 9.36 20.83
C VAL A 205 -4.02 10.45 20.34
N ILE A 206 -3.08 10.92 21.17
CA ILE A 206 -2.06 11.91 20.78
C ILE A 206 -1.14 11.32 19.71
N ALA A 207 -0.67 10.07 19.87
CA ALA A 207 0.13 9.38 18.86
C ALA A 207 -0.61 9.26 17.52
N THR A 208 -1.91 8.97 17.57
CA THR A 208 -2.78 8.94 16.39
C THR A 208 -2.87 10.32 15.72
N ILE A 209 -2.94 11.42 16.47
CA ILE A 209 -2.92 12.79 15.90
C ILE A 209 -1.57 13.09 15.23
N TYR A 210 -0.44 12.70 15.84
CA TYR A 210 0.87 12.84 15.22
C TYR A 210 0.96 12.10 13.89
N PHE A 211 0.36 10.92 13.82
CA PHE A 211 0.31 10.14 12.59
C PHE A 211 -0.68 10.73 11.56
N TYR A 212 -1.85 11.21 12.01
CA TYR A 212 -2.83 11.90 11.17
C TYR A 212 -2.23 13.06 10.39
N VAL A 213 -1.42 13.91 11.06
CA VAL A 213 -0.75 15.05 10.40
C VAL A 213 0.13 14.59 9.24
N ARG A 214 0.78 13.44 9.37
CA ARG A 214 1.62 12.86 8.31
C ARG A 214 0.81 12.21 7.19
N CYS A 215 -0.46 11.94 7.44
CA CYS A 215 -1.37 11.33 6.45
C CYS A 215 -2.24 12.37 5.73
N ILE A 216 -2.10 13.66 6.03
CA ILE A 216 -2.96 14.70 5.43
C ILE A 216 -2.92 14.69 3.90
N PRO A 217 -1.77 14.59 3.22
CA PRO A 217 -1.76 14.54 1.76
C PRO A 217 -2.58 13.36 1.20
N GLU A 218 -2.51 12.20 1.84
CA GLU A 218 -3.29 11.03 1.45
C GLU A 218 -4.78 11.16 1.79
N ILE A 219 -5.12 11.88 2.86
CA ILE A 219 -6.51 12.17 3.24
C ILE A 219 -7.12 13.15 2.23
N GLU A 220 -6.45 14.26 1.95
CA GLU A 220 -6.88 15.25 0.95
C GLU A 220 -7.07 14.62 -0.43
N PHE A 221 -6.13 13.77 -0.84
CA PHE A 221 -6.25 13.00 -2.08
C PHE A 221 -7.55 12.19 -2.13
N ARG A 222 -7.90 11.48 -1.05
CA ARG A 222 -9.13 10.69 -0.95
C ARG A 222 -10.39 11.56 -0.90
N GLU A 223 -10.33 12.71 -0.25
CA GLU A 223 -11.43 13.70 -0.24
C GLU A 223 -11.73 14.22 -1.66
N VAL A 224 -10.66 14.55 -2.42
CA VAL A 224 -10.78 14.97 -3.83
C VAL A 224 -11.43 13.88 -4.67
N LEU A 225 -10.96 12.63 -4.55
CA LEU A 225 -11.53 11.49 -5.28
C LEU A 225 -12.99 11.22 -4.89
N THR A 226 -13.28 11.22 -3.59
CA THR A 226 -14.64 10.99 -3.07
C THR A 226 -15.63 12.01 -3.64
N LYS A 227 -15.24 13.29 -3.64
CA LYS A 227 -16.06 14.37 -4.21
C LYS A 227 -16.22 14.25 -5.73
N ARG A 228 -15.13 13.91 -6.45
CA ARG A 228 -15.12 13.85 -7.93
C ARG A 228 -15.97 12.71 -8.47
N TYR A 229 -15.88 11.54 -7.85
CA TYR A 229 -16.51 10.31 -8.37
C TYR A 229 -17.78 9.90 -7.64
N ASP A 230 -18.25 10.72 -6.69
CA ASP A 230 -19.44 10.44 -5.85
C ASP A 230 -19.38 9.02 -5.24
N ARG A 231 -18.21 8.65 -4.76
CA ARG A 231 -17.90 7.33 -4.20
C ARG A 231 -16.95 7.47 -3.01
N ASN A 232 -17.27 6.82 -1.88
CA ASN A 232 -16.43 6.89 -0.70
C ASN A 232 -15.10 6.15 -0.87
N PHE A 233 -13.99 6.90 -0.98
CA PHE A 233 -12.62 6.40 -1.03
C PHE A 233 -11.87 6.53 0.32
N MET A 234 -12.48 7.13 1.34
CA MET A 234 -11.79 7.59 2.54
C MET A 234 -10.99 6.50 3.28
N ASN A 235 -11.50 5.25 3.32
CA ASN A 235 -10.81 4.12 3.96
C ASN A 235 -10.24 3.11 2.94
N HIS A 236 -10.07 3.52 1.69
CA HIS A 236 -9.41 2.68 0.69
C HIS A 236 -7.90 2.91 0.73
N ASN A 237 -7.13 1.83 0.74
CA ASN A 237 -5.70 1.91 0.46
C ASN A 237 -5.46 2.21 -1.03
N ASP A 238 -4.23 2.54 -1.38
CA ASP A 238 -3.86 2.95 -2.73
C ASP A 238 -4.18 1.89 -3.78
N THR A 239 -3.88 0.61 -3.50
CA THR A 239 -4.20 -0.50 -4.40
C THR A 239 -5.70 -0.60 -4.68
N LYS A 240 -6.53 -0.44 -3.64
CA LYS A 240 -7.98 -0.46 -3.78
C LYS A 240 -8.52 0.74 -4.54
N ILE A 241 -7.94 1.93 -4.37
CA ILE A 241 -8.30 3.12 -5.15
C ILE A 241 -8.07 2.87 -6.65
N GLY A 242 -6.87 2.41 -7.01
CA GLY A 242 -6.54 2.12 -8.40
C GLY A 242 -7.45 1.07 -9.03
N LYS A 243 -7.71 -0.01 -8.32
CA LYS A 243 -8.64 -1.07 -8.73
C LYS A 243 -10.06 -0.54 -8.95
N ASP A 244 -10.60 0.17 -7.96
CA ASP A 244 -11.96 0.69 -8.04
C ASP A 244 -12.13 1.68 -9.19
N TYR A 245 -11.13 2.50 -9.44
CA TYR A 245 -11.13 3.42 -10.59
C TYR A 245 -11.14 2.66 -11.92
N PHE A 246 -10.28 1.65 -12.07
CA PHE A 246 -10.25 0.87 -13.32
C PHE A 246 -11.57 0.13 -13.56
N ILE A 247 -12.16 -0.46 -12.52
CA ILE A 247 -13.50 -1.08 -12.61
C ILE A 247 -14.54 -0.06 -13.08
N MET A 248 -14.50 1.16 -12.55
CA MET A 248 -15.43 2.22 -12.97
C MET A 248 -15.30 2.54 -14.47
N GLU A 249 -14.09 2.63 -15.00
CA GLU A 249 -13.85 2.90 -16.41
C GLU A 249 -14.29 1.72 -17.30
N LEU A 250 -14.03 0.46 -16.89
CA LEU A 250 -14.52 -0.73 -17.56
C LEU A 250 -16.07 -0.76 -17.61
N GLU A 251 -16.72 -0.54 -16.48
CA GLU A 251 -18.19 -0.52 -16.41
C GLU A 251 -18.81 0.61 -17.24
N LYS A 252 -18.17 1.77 -17.34
CA LYS A 252 -18.58 2.87 -18.24
C LYS A 252 -18.50 2.48 -19.72
N SER A 253 -17.53 1.67 -20.10
CA SER A 253 -17.36 1.17 -21.47
C SER A 253 -18.25 -0.04 -21.77
N GLY A 254 -19.10 -0.46 -20.81
CA GLY A 254 -20.04 -1.57 -20.98
C GLY A 254 -19.49 -2.93 -20.60
N VAL A 255 -18.24 -3.04 -20.12
CA VAL A 255 -17.66 -4.28 -19.63
C VAL A 255 -18.26 -4.63 -18.26
N THR A 256 -18.79 -5.82 -18.11
CA THR A 256 -19.40 -6.27 -16.86
C THR A 256 -18.36 -6.93 -15.96
N CYS A 257 -17.97 -6.24 -14.89
CA CYS A 257 -17.00 -6.75 -13.91
C CYS A 257 -17.62 -7.62 -12.82
N PHE A 258 -18.94 -7.51 -12.57
CA PHE A 258 -19.64 -8.21 -11.50
C PHE A 258 -21.00 -8.72 -11.95
N ASP A 259 -21.36 -9.92 -11.52
CA ASP A 259 -22.73 -10.42 -11.61
C ASP A 259 -23.53 -10.00 -10.37
N LYS A 260 -24.80 -9.63 -10.58
CA LYS A 260 -25.73 -9.33 -9.49
C LYS A 260 -26.28 -10.64 -8.95
N THR A 261 -26.19 -10.83 -7.64
CA THR A 261 -26.74 -11.97 -6.92
C THR A 261 -27.75 -11.51 -5.86
N HIS A 262 -28.54 -12.40 -5.30
CA HIS A 262 -29.46 -12.05 -4.20
C HIS A 262 -28.74 -11.54 -2.96
N SER A 263 -27.49 -11.94 -2.73
CA SER A 263 -26.65 -11.55 -1.60
C SER A 263 -25.73 -10.35 -1.88
N GLY A 264 -25.72 -9.82 -3.13
CA GLY A 264 -24.85 -8.69 -3.51
C GLY A 264 -24.27 -8.81 -4.91
N ARG A 265 -23.00 -8.45 -5.06
CA ARG A 265 -22.24 -8.50 -6.32
C ARG A 265 -21.14 -9.57 -6.20
N THR A 266 -21.05 -10.47 -7.18
CA THR A 266 -19.99 -11.48 -7.28
C THR A 266 -19.07 -11.12 -8.45
N PRO A 267 -17.73 -11.09 -8.26
CA PRO A 267 -16.82 -10.74 -9.35
C PRO A 267 -16.87 -11.79 -10.46
N ARG A 268 -16.91 -11.33 -11.71
CA ARG A 268 -16.65 -12.18 -12.86
C ARG A 268 -15.17 -12.50 -12.91
N GLN A 269 -14.86 -13.74 -13.31
CA GLN A 269 -13.49 -14.26 -13.25
C GLN A 269 -13.27 -15.33 -14.31
N THR A 270 -12.04 -15.50 -14.77
CA THR A 270 -11.64 -16.67 -15.56
C THR A 270 -10.97 -17.68 -14.64
N ILE A 271 -11.67 -18.77 -14.38
CA ILE A 271 -11.17 -19.89 -13.57
C ILE A 271 -10.50 -20.91 -14.50
N ARG A 272 -9.26 -21.26 -14.18
CA ARG A 272 -8.48 -22.22 -14.96
C ARG A 272 -8.07 -23.40 -14.09
N PRO A 273 -8.40 -24.64 -14.47
CA PRO A 273 -7.97 -25.83 -13.74
C PRO A 273 -6.46 -26.08 -13.88
N SER A 274 -5.87 -25.64 -14.99
CA SER A 274 -4.43 -25.68 -15.25
C SER A 274 -4.04 -24.64 -16.29
N ILE A 275 -2.75 -24.31 -16.33
CA ILE A 275 -2.15 -23.38 -17.28
C ILE A 275 -0.91 -24.05 -17.87
N ASN A 276 -0.89 -24.20 -19.19
CA ASN A 276 0.31 -24.56 -19.93
C ASN A 276 1.16 -23.30 -20.10
N LEU A 277 2.32 -23.25 -19.43
CA LEU A 277 3.16 -22.06 -19.46
C LEU A 277 3.74 -21.77 -20.86
N GLY A 278 3.91 -22.80 -21.69
CA GLY A 278 4.35 -22.61 -23.08
C GLY A 278 3.37 -21.82 -23.94
N GLU A 279 2.07 -21.89 -23.64
CA GLU A 279 1.03 -21.16 -24.37
C GLU A 279 0.92 -19.69 -24.00
N VAL A 280 1.46 -19.29 -22.82
CA VAL A 280 1.43 -17.90 -22.38
C VAL A 280 2.75 -17.16 -22.64
N ILE A 281 3.82 -17.85 -23.05
CA ILE A 281 5.08 -17.22 -23.45
C ILE A 281 4.93 -16.66 -24.87
N PHE A 282 5.39 -15.42 -25.07
CA PHE A 282 5.28 -14.76 -26.37
C PHE A 282 6.17 -15.44 -27.41
N PRO A 283 5.69 -15.68 -28.63
CA PRO A 283 6.43 -16.40 -29.67
C PRO A 283 7.66 -15.66 -30.19
N TYR A 284 7.76 -14.37 -29.90
CA TYR A 284 8.92 -13.56 -30.26
C TYR A 284 10.04 -13.55 -29.21
N VAL A 285 9.81 -14.15 -28.03
CA VAL A 285 10.88 -14.37 -27.04
C VAL A 285 11.88 -15.34 -27.61
N LYS A 286 13.10 -14.85 -27.85
CA LYS A 286 14.23 -15.64 -28.40
C LYS A 286 15.45 -15.37 -27.56
N LEU A 287 15.97 -16.40 -26.94
CA LEU A 287 17.15 -16.35 -26.09
C LEU A 287 18.32 -17.06 -26.76
N GLU A 288 19.50 -16.49 -26.67
CA GLU A 288 20.74 -17.01 -27.28
C GLU A 288 21.64 -17.66 -26.23
N HIS A 289 21.65 -17.14 -24.99
CA HIS A 289 22.50 -17.68 -23.93
C HIS A 289 21.98 -19.04 -23.46
N PRO A 290 22.84 -20.11 -23.42
CA PRO A 290 22.41 -21.48 -23.12
C PRO A 290 21.63 -21.61 -21.78
N GLU A 291 22.05 -20.91 -20.75
CA GLU A 291 21.38 -20.96 -19.46
C GLU A 291 19.99 -20.31 -19.51
N PHE A 292 19.80 -19.20 -20.21
CA PHE A 292 18.50 -18.62 -20.42
C PHE A 292 17.60 -19.46 -21.32
N GLN A 293 18.16 -20.11 -22.34
CA GLN A 293 17.44 -21.10 -23.19
C GLN A 293 16.93 -22.26 -22.30
N ARG A 294 17.78 -22.81 -21.45
CA ARG A 294 17.39 -23.88 -20.50
C ARG A 294 16.21 -23.46 -19.62
N ILE A 295 16.23 -22.22 -19.10
CA ILE A 295 15.11 -21.67 -18.31
C ILE A 295 13.84 -21.57 -19.15
N HIS A 296 13.94 -21.02 -20.35
CA HIS A 296 12.82 -20.88 -21.27
C HIS A 296 12.20 -22.25 -21.61
N GLU A 297 12.99 -23.24 -21.97
CA GLU A 297 12.54 -24.61 -22.28
C GLU A 297 11.86 -25.27 -21.08
N HIS A 298 12.45 -25.11 -19.89
CA HIS A 298 11.86 -25.59 -18.64
C HIS A 298 10.48 -24.98 -18.40
N LEU A 299 10.35 -23.66 -18.53
CA LEU A 299 9.08 -22.95 -18.37
C LEU A 299 8.07 -23.37 -19.45
N ALA A 300 8.48 -23.41 -20.71
CA ALA A 300 7.60 -23.77 -21.84
C ALA A 300 7.06 -25.20 -21.77
N SER A 301 7.79 -26.12 -21.15
CA SER A 301 7.35 -27.52 -20.97
C SER A 301 6.42 -27.75 -19.77
N LYS A 302 6.20 -26.72 -18.93
CA LYS A 302 5.52 -26.88 -17.64
C LYS A 302 4.04 -26.56 -17.71
N THR A 303 3.22 -27.43 -17.11
CA THR A 303 1.81 -27.15 -16.81
C THR A 303 1.65 -27.00 -15.31
N ILE A 304 0.96 -25.96 -14.88
CA ILE A 304 0.73 -25.61 -13.46
C ILE A 304 -0.76 -25.62 -13.15
N THR A 305 -1.13 -25.91 -11.91
CA THR A 305 -2.49 -25.82 -11.37
C THR A 305 -2.67 -24.64 -10.43
N GLU A 306 -1.56 -24.10 -9.93
CA GLU A 306 -1.52 -22.94 -9.04
C GLU A 306 -0.39 -22.01 -9.46
N THR A 307 -0.61 -20.72 -9.42
CA THR A 307 0.42 -19.70 -9.76
C THR A 307 1.45 -19.58 -8.64
N LYS A 308 0.99 -19.56 -7.38
CA LYS A 308 1.85 -19.35 -6.22
C LYS A 308 2.80 -20.53 -6.03
N GLY A 309 4.10 -20.24 -6.02
CA GLY A 309 5.14 -21.26 -5.82
C GLY A 309 5.41 -22.16 -7.03
N SER A 310 4.73 -21.95 -8.18
CA SER A 310 4.89 -22.78 -9.40
C SER A 310 6.29 -22.71 -10.02
N ILE A 311 6.97 -21.59 -9.88
CA ILE A 311 8.34 -21.35 -10.38
C ILE A 311 9.33 -21.09 -9.23
N LYS A 312 9.07 -21.71 -8.06
CA LYS A 312 9.95 -21.60 -6.90
C LYS A 312 11.30 -22.28 -7.19
N ASP A 313 12.38 -21.66 -6.66
CA ASP A 313 13.75 -22.16 -6.72
C ASP A 313 14.32 -22.32 -8.15
N LEU A 314 13.68 -21.71 -9.16
CA LEU A 314 14.19 -21.71 -10.53
C LEU A 314 15.31 -20.66 -10.64
N THR A 315 16.53 -21.13 -10.92
CA THR A 315 17.73 -20.27 -10.99
C THR A 315 18.62 -20.69 -12.16
N CYS A 316 19.42 -19.74 -12.63
CA CYS A 316 20.56 -20.00 -13.52
C CYS A 316 21.72 -19.05 -13.17
N VAL A 317 22.91 -19.37 -13.68
CA VAL A 317 24.10 -18.53 -13.50
C VAL A 317 24.57 -18.08 -14.89
N VAL A 318 24.64 -16.77 -15.10
CA VAL A 318 25.13 -16.17 -16.34
C VAL A 318 26.19 -15.16 -15.97
N ASP A 319 27.35 -15.28 -16.59
CA ASP A 319 28.55 -14.44 -16.36
C ASP A 319 28.92 -14.32 -14.86
N GLY A 320 28.79 -15.45 -14.13
CA GLY A 320 29.10 -15.54 -12.69
C GLY A 320 28.00 -14.99 -11.76
N ILE A 321 26.90 -14.45 -12.30
CA ILE A 321 25.80 -13.86 -11.54
C ILE A 321 24.63 -14.83 -11.51
N SER A 322 24.02 -15.01 -10.32
CA SER A 322 22.84 -15.86 -10.13
C SER A 322 21.55 -15.09 -10.41
N TYR A 323 20.77 -15.56 -11.38
CA TYR A 323 19.44 -15.07 -11.73
C TYR A 323 18.39 -15.97 -11.11
N LYS A 324 17.49 -15.38 -10.33
CA LYS A 324 16.38 -16.07 -9.64
C LYS A 324 15.06 -15.69 -10.30
N PHE A 325 14.33 -16.69 -10.79
CA PHE A 325 13.02 -16.52 -11.40
C PHE A 325 11.93 -16.79 -10.37
N GLY A 326 10.88 -15.99 -10.39
CA GLY A 326 9.79 -16.12 -9.42
C GLY A 326 8.49 -15.52 -9.91
N THR A 327 7.40 -15.74 -9.18
CA THR A 327 6.10 -15.12 -9.47
C THR A 327 6.07 -13.60 -9.22
N GLY A 328 7.11 -13.05 -8.60
CA GLY A 328 7.27 -11.61 -8.36
C GLY A 328 8.16 -10.89 -9.39
N GLY A 329 8.88 -11.63 -10.23
CA GLY A 329 9.81 -11.08 -11.22
C GLY A 329 11.15 -11.78 -11.23
N LEU A 330 12.08 -11.24 -12.04
CA LEU A 330 13.47 -11.66 -12.16
C LEU A 330 14.32 -10.87 -11.15
N HIS A 331 15.17 -11.57 -10.40
CA HIS A 331 16.06 -10.95 -9.43
C HIS A 331 17.49 -11.49 -9.57
N SER A 332 18.44 -10.57 -9.66
CA SER A 332 19.87 -10.85 -9.54
C SER A 332 20.56 -9.66 -8.90
N ALA A 333 21.64 -9.90 -8.17
CA ALA A 333 22.48 -8.82 -7.63
C ALA A 333 23.88 -9.34 -7.31
N ILE A 334 24.88 -8.45 -7.37
CA ILE A 334 26.17 -8.65 -6.76
C ILE A 334 26.11 -8.06 -5.35
N ASP A 335 25.86 -8.91 -4.36
CA ASP A 335 25.59 -8.51 -2.99
C ASP A 335 26.83 -7.93 -2.29
N ASN A 336 26.58 -7.04 -1.30
CA ASN A 336 27.60 -6.43 -0.42
C ASN A 336 28.72 -5.69 -1.19
N THR A 337 28.37 -4.93 -2.19
CA THR A 337 29.30 -4.19 -3.06
C THR A 337 29.04 -2.69 -3.05
N ILE A 338 30.08 -1.95 -3.40
CA ILE A 338 30.00 -0.51 -3.67
C ILE A 338 30.54 -0.27 -5.08
N TRP A 339 29.73 0.38 -5.88
CA TRP A 339 30.08 0.80 -7.23
C TRP A 339 30.20 2.31 -7.28
N THR A 340 31.19 2.83 -7.99
CA THR A 340 31.40 4.28 -8.15
C THR A 340 31.76 4.56 -9.59
N SER A 341 31.02 5.49 -10.20
CA SER A 341 31.38 6.02 -11.52
C SER A 341 32.72 6.77 -11.45
N ASN A 342 33.54 6.60 -12.46
CA ASN A 342 34.85 7.20 -12.59
C ASN A 342 35.15 7.59 -14.06
N GLU A 343 36.40 7.91 -14.39
CA GLU A 343 36.79 8.30 -15.73
C GLU A 343 36.66 7.13 -16.75
N GLU A 344 36.75 5.89 -16.30
CA GLU A 344 36.70 4.70 -17.15
C GLU A 344 35.33 4.05 -17.22
N TYR A 345 34.55 4.11 -16.13
CA TYR A 345 33.29 3.43 -15.97
C TYR A 345 32.16 4.36 -15.50
N ILE A 346 30.95 4.02 -15.93
CA ILE A 346 29.70 4.68 -15.54
C ILE A 346 28.69 3.64 -15.04
N ILE A 347 27.94 4.01 -14.02
CA ILE A 347 26.79 3.24 -13.55
C ILE A 347 25.56 3.69 -14.36
N ILE A 348 24.92 2.74 -15.03
CA ILE A 348 23.71 2.97 -15.83
C ILE A 348 22.58 2.12 -15.26
N LEU A 349 21.45 2.75 -15.01
CA LEU A 349 20.18 2.12 -14.65
C LEU A 349 19.25 2.26 -15.87
N GLU A 350 18.56 1.18 -16.21
CA GLU A 350 17.51 1.18 -17.23
C GLU A 350 16.28 0.52 -16.64
N ASP A 351 15.21 1.29 -16.49
CA ASP A 351 13.91 0.80 -16.01
C ASP A 351 12.89 0.77 -17.15
N VAL A 352 12.12 -0.30 -17.25
CA VAL A 352 11.08 -0.39 -18.28
C VAL A 352 9.88 0.46 -17.86
N THR A 353 9.54 1.42 -18.69
CA THR A 353 8.44 2.36 -18.44
C THR A 353 7.12 1.65 -18.20
N SER A 354 6.62 1.70 -16.97
CA SER A 354 5.35 1.06 -16.58
C SER A 354 5.25 -0.38 -17.07
N TYR A 355 6.22 -1.23 -16.73
CA TYR A 355 6.50 -2.51 -17.37
C TYR A 355 5.28 -3.40 -17.60
N TYR A 356 4.59 -3.81 -16.53
CA TYR A 356 3.47 -4.75 -16.64
C TYR A 356 2.26 -4.17 -17.40
N PRO A 357 1.86 -2.91 -17.18
CA PRO A 357 0.89 -2.25 -18.07
C PRO A 357 1.29 -2.25 -19.53
N SER A 358 2.55 -1.87 -19.82
CA SER A 358 3.04 -1.80 -21.20
C SER A 358 3.08 -3.18 -21.87
N LEU A 359 3.45 -4.24 -21.15
CA LEU A 359 3.38 -5.63 -21.64
C LEU A 359 1.96 -6.02 -22.02
N ALA A 360 0.96 -5.70 -21.18
CA ALA A 360 -0.43 -6.01 -21.46
C ALA A 360 -0.93 -5.26 -22.70
N ILE A 361 -0.68 -3.96 -22.78
CA ILE A 361 -1.15 -3.08 -23.87
C ILE A 361 -0.50 -3.48 -25.20
N VAL A 362 0.83 -3.56 -25.25
CA VAL A 362 1.59 -3.80 -26.48
C VAL A 362 1.26 -5.18 -27.08
N ASN A 363 1.04 -6.18 -26.24
CA ASN A 363 0.76 -7.55 -26.67
C ASN A 363 -0.73 -7.90 -26.68
N ASN A 364 -1.62 -6.95 -26.38
CA ASN A 364 -3.07 -7.15 -26.28
C ASN A 364 -3.42 -8.35 -25.37
N VAL A 365 -2.83 -8.38 -24.16
CA VAL A 365 -3.03 -9.43 -23.16
C VAL A 365 -3.95 -8.91 -22.07
N TYR A 366 -5.03 -9.62 -21.80
CA TYR A 366 -6.09 -9.23 -20.87
C TYR A 366 -6.67 -10.44 -20.15
N PRO A 367 -7.34 -10.26 -18.99
CA PRO A 367 -8.17 -11.30 -18.41
C PRO A 367 -9.30 -11.68 -19.38
N GLU A 368 -9.39 -12.97 -19.75
CA GLU A 368 -10.26 -13.45 -20.85
C GLU A 368 -11.71 -12.97 -20.73
N HIS A 369 -12.29 -12.97 -19.52
CA HIS A 369 -13.68 -12.57 -19.27
C HIS A 369 -13.94 -11.06 -19.40
N LEU A 370 -12.90 -10.22 -19.48
CA LEU A 370 -13.03 -8.76 -19.65
C LEU A 370 -12.91 -8.31 -21.11
N GLY A 371 -12.34 -9.16 -21.97
CA GLY A 371 -12.18 -8.84 -23.39
C GLY A 371 -11.06 -7.84 -23.69
N SER A 372 -10.90 -7.51 -24.99
CA SER A 372 -9.87 -6.58 -25.47
C SER A 372 -10.07 -5.15 -25.00
N GLU A 373 -11.29 -4.76 -24.65
CA GLU A 373 -11.63 -3.45 -24.07
C GLU A 373 -10.83 -3.14 -22.82
N PHE A 374 -10.36 -4.17 -22.12
CA PHE A 374 -9.44 -4.03 -21.00
C PHE A 374 -8.14 -3.32 -21.41
N CYS A 375 -7.53 -3.71 -22.54
CA CYS A 375 -6.30 -3.10 -23.06
C CYS A 375 -6.55 -1.69 -23.57
N ASP A 376 -7.67 -1.43 -24.22
CA ASP A 376 -8.05 -0.09 -24.71
C ASP A 376 -8.15 0.91 -23.56
N ILE A 377 -8.84 0.53 -22.48
CA ILE A 377 -8.99 1.37 -21.28
C ILE A 377 -7.65 1.53 -20.56
N TYR A 378 -6.85 0.46 -20.50
CA TYR A 378 -5.52 0.49 -19.90
C TYR A 378 -4.60 1.48 -20.65
N GLU A 379 -4.63 1.46 -21.98
CA GLU A 379 -3.88 2.39 -22.83
C GLU A 379 -4.38 3.84 -22.66
N ASP A 380 -5.70 4.05 -22.60
CA ASP A 380 -6.28 5.37 -22.37
C ASP A 380 -5.85 5.95 -21.02
N MET A 381 -5.86 5.17 -19.95
CA MET A 381 -5.34 5.59 -18.65
C MET A 381 -3.86 5.96 -18.70
N PHE A 382 -3.08 5.20 -19.46
CA PHE A 382 -1.66 5.48 -19.66
C PHE A 382 -1.43 6.81 -20.38
N LYS A 383 -2.20 7.08 -21.43
CA LYS A 383 -2.19 8.36 -22.16
C LYS A 383 -2.64 9.52 -21.27
N GLN A 384 -3.73 9.34 -20.52
CA GLN A 384 -4.24 10.35 -19.59
C GLN A 384 -3.22 10.68 -18.49
N ARG A 385 -2.54 9.68 -17.93
CA ARG A 385 -1.51 9.91 -16.91
C ARG A 385 -0.39 10.83 -17.42
N ARG A 386 0.02 10.68 -18.68
CA ARG A 386 1.04 11.54 -19.31
C ARG A 386 0.58 12.98 -19.50
N SER A 387 -0.74 13.23 -19.62
CA SER A 387 -1.30 14.58 -19.75
C SER A 387 -1.44 15.31 -18.43
N HIS A 388 -1.37 14.62 -17.28
CA HIS A 388 -1.45 15.22 -15.96
C HIS A 388 -0.06 15.40 -15.34
N ALA A 389 0.20 16.58 -14.76
CA ALA A 389 1.47 16.88 -14.09
C ALA A 389 1.73 15.91 -12.92
N LYS A 390 3.00 15.51 -12.72
CA LYS A 390 3.41 14.69 -11.56
C LYS A 390 3.03 15.44 -10.26
N GLY A 391 2.51 14.70 -9.28
CA GLY A 391 2.05 15.26 -8.00
C GLY A 391 0.58 15.69 -7.96
N THR A 392 -0.14 15.72 -9.10
CA THR A 392 -1.60 15.96 -9.08
C THR A 392 -2.36 14.71 -8.63
N PRO A 393 -3.53 14.86 -7.99
CA PRO A 393 -4.38 13.72 -7.60
C PRO A 393 -4.73 12.80 -8.77
N GLU A 394 -4.96 13.36 -9.96
CA GLU A 394 -5.25 12.60 -11.17
C GLU A 394 -4.07 11.72 -11.59
N ASN A 395 -2.87 12.29 -11.65
CA ASN A 395 -1.66 11.52 -12.00
C ASN A 395 -1.41 10.42 -10.99
N ALA A 396 -1.58 10.71 -9.68
CA ALA A 396 -1.43 9.73 -8.61
C ALA A 396 -2.45 8.59 -8.73
N MET A 397 -3.73 8.90 -8.93
CA MET A 397 -4.79 7.90 -9.10
C MET A 397 -4.54 7.00 -10.32
N LEU A 398 -4.20 7.59 -11.46
CA LEU A 398 -3.89 6.83 -12.68
C LEU A 398 -2.66 5.94 -12.51
N LYS A 399 -1.64 6.41 -11.77
CA LYS A 399 -0.48 5.58 -11.40
C LYS A 399 -0.90 4.35 -10.59
N LEU A 400 -1.79 4.55 -9.61
CA LEU A 400 -2.30 3.46 -8.78
C LEU A 400 -3.14 2.46 -9.59
N ALA A 401 -3.99 2.96 -10.50
CA ALA A 401 -4.81 2.13 -11.38
C ALA A 401 -3.94 1.27 -12.29
N LEU A 402 -2.94 1.87 -12.95
CA LEU A 402 -2.04 1.16 -13.85
C LEU A 402 -1.24 0.06 -13.14
N ASN A 403 -0.67 0.35 -11.97
CA ASN A 403 0.18 -0.60 -11.25
C ASN A 403 -0.62 -1.65 -10.46
N GLY A 404 -1.77 -1.26 -9.89
CA GLY A 404 -2.57 -2.12 -9.01
C GLY A 404 -3.32 -3.23 -9.74
N THR A 405 -3.67 -3.03 -10.99
CA THR A 405 -4.49 -3.95 -11.78
C THR A 405 -3.82 -5.30 -12.00
N TYR A 406 -2.54 -5.31 -12.40
CA TYR A 406 -1.76 -6.53 -12.55
C TYR A 406 -1.63 -7.28 -11.22
N GLY A 407 -1.26 -6.58 -10.13
CA GLY A 407 -1.08 -7.20 -8.81
C GLY A 407 -2.36 -7.86 -8.28
N ASP A 408 -3.54 -7.39 -8.73
CA ASP A 408 -4.84 -7.92 -8.31
C ASP A 408 -5.38 -9.05 -9.24
N SER A 409 -4.69 -9.33 -10.36
CA SER A 409 -5.09 -10.37 -11.32
C SER A 409 -4.91 -11.81 -10.80
N ASN A 410 -4.14 -11.97 -9.73
CA ASN A 410 -3.96 -13.25 -9.02
C ASN A 410 -4.79 -13.37 -7.73
N ASN A 411 -5.66 -12.41 -7.46
CA ASN A 411 -6.50 -12.38 -6.25
C ASN A 411 -7.87 -12.99 -6.56
N ILE A 412 -8.20 -14.12 -5.93
CA ILE A 412 -9.47 -14.86 -6.12
C ILE A 412 -10.74 -14.07 -5.76
N TYR A 413 -10.60 -12.90 -5.15
CA TYR A 413 -11.73 -11.99 -4.85
C TYR A 413 -11.80 -10.80 -5.81
N SER A 414 -10.94 -10.77 -6.83
CA SER A 414 -10.84 -9.68 -7.78
C SER A 414 -11.63 -9.96 -9.06
N PRO A 415 -12.29 -8.95 -9.67
CA PRO A 415 -12.85 -9.07 -11.01
C PRO A 415 -11.78 -9.06 -12.10
N PHE A 416 -10.49 -8.93 -11.76
CA PHE A 416 -9.37 -9.08 -12.69
C PHE A 416 -8.77 -10.48 -12.67
N TYR A 417 -9.30 -11.40 -11.84
CA TYR A 417 -8.71 -12.72 -11.65
C TYR A 417 -8.72 -13.54 -12.93
N ASP A 418 -7.53 -13.72 -13.49
CA ASP A 418 -7.20 -14.70 -14.52
C ASP A 418 -5.74 -15.15 -14.33
N PRO A 419 -5.50 -16.33 -13.78
CA PRO A 419 -4.14 -16.78 -13.50
C PRO A 419 -3.28 -16.97 -14.75
N ALA A 420 -3.85 -17.18 -15.94
CA ALA A 420 -3.09 -17.23 -17.19
C ALA A 420 -2.61 -15.82 -17.60
N PHE A 421 -3.45 -14.80 -17.45
CA PHE A 421 -3.03 -13.41 -17.63
C PHE A 421 -1.86 -13.06 -16.68
N THR A 422 -1.99 -13.40 -15.39
CA THR A 422 -0.91 -13.17 -14.42
C THR A 422 0.40 -13.83 -14.85
N MET A 423 0.36 -15.11 -15.24
CA MET A 423 1.55 -15.85 -15.65
C MET A 423 2.11 -15.33 -16.98
N CYS A 424 1.26 -14.94 -17.92
CA CYS A 424 1.70 -14.33 -19.18
C CYS A 424 2.54 -13.07 -18.94
N ILE A 425 2.03 -12.14 -18.15
CA ILE A 425 2.76 -10.90 -17.83
C ILE A 425 4.06 -11.20 -17.06
N THR A 426 3.98 -12.04 -16.02
CA THR A 426 5.15 -12.34 -15.17
C THR A 426 6.27 -13.05 -15.93
N LEU A 427 5.95 -14.07 -16.72
CA LEU A 427 6.97 -14.86 -17.42
C LEU A 427 7.61 -14.05 -18.54
N ASN A 428 6.80 -13.40 -19.36
CA ASN A 428 7.34 -12.62 -20.47
C ASN A 428 8.16 -11.43 -19.99
N GLY A 429 7.74 -10.76 -18.90
CA GLY A 429 8.56 -9.73 -18.28
C GLY A 429 9.96 -10.22 -17.91
N GLN A 430 10.08 -11.38 -17.28
CA GLN A 430 11.37 -11.95 -16.91
C GLN A 430 12.19 -12.35 -18.16
N LEU A 431 11.58 -13.02 -19.12
CA LEU A 431 12.28 -13.51 -20.32
C LEU A 431 12.74 -12.36 -21.23
N LEU A 432 11.95 -11.29 -21.34
CA LEU A 432 12.34 -10.11 -22.12
C LEU A 432 13.50 -9.35 -21.47
N LEU A 433 13.58 -9.28 -20.14
CA LEU A 433 14.78 -8.76 -19.46
C LEU A 433 16.00 -9.67 -19.70
N CYS A 434 15.82 -10.99 -19.70
CA CYS A 434 16.91 -11.91 -20.07
C CYS A 434 17.43 -11.63 -21.49
N MET A 435 16.55 -11.32 -22.46
CA MET A 435 16.96 -10.91 -23.82
C MET A 435 17.81 -9.64 -23.82
N LEU A 436 17.48 -8.66 -22.98
CA LEU A 436 18.28 -7.44 -22.84
C LEU A 436 19.65 -7.76 -22.24
N VAL A 437 19.64 -8.48 -21.10
CA VAL A 437 20.85 -8.86 -20.36
C VAL A 437 21.83 -9.62 -21.26
N GLU A 438 21.38 -10.64 -22.03
CA GLU A 438 22.26 -11.47 -22.85
C GLU A 438 22.92 -10.71 -24.01
N GLN A 439 22.34 -9.60 -24.44
CA GLN A 439 22.98 -8.73 -25.43
C GLN A 439 23.96 -7.75 -24.74
N LEU A 440 23.62 -7.21 -23.59
CA LEU A 440 24.46 -6.28 -22.83
C LEU A 440 25.77 -6.94 -22.36
N ILE A 441 25.74 -8.17 -21.89
CA ILE A 441 26.94 -8.89 -21.40
C ILE A 441 27.94 -9.18 -22.52
N LYS A 442 27.59 -9.04 -23.81
CA LYS A 442 28.49 -9.13 -24.94
C LYS A 442 29.42 -7.91 -25.08
N ILE A 443 29.09 -6.81 -24.40
CA ILE A 443 29.88 -5.58 -24.39
C ILE A 443 31.15 -5.81 -23.55
N PRO A 444 32.35 -5.65 -24.14
CA PRO A 444 33.60 -5.97 -23.46
C PRO A 444 33.81 -5.16 -22.17
N GLY A 445 33.94 -5.86 -21.04
CA GLY A 445 34.18 -5.24 -19.72
C GLY A 445 32.93 -4.67 -19.04
N LEU A 446 31.74 -4.82 -19.62
CA LEU A 446 30.49 -4.50 -18.92
C LEU A 446 30.24 -5.53 -17.82
N ILE A 447 29.77 -5.06 -16.67
CA ILE A 447 29.36 -5.89 -15.55
C ILE A 447 27.89 -5.63 -15.28
N MET A 448 27.04 -6.66 -15.34
CA MET A 448 25.67 -6.58 -14.86
C MET A 448 25.72 -6.56 -13.33
N VAL A 449 25.23 -5.50 -12.71
CA VAL A 449 25.26 -5.33 -11.25
C VAL A 449 24.01 -5.88 -10.62
N GLN A 450 22.86 -5.60 -11.24
CA GLN A 450 21.55 -5.98 -10.72
C GLN A 450 20.53 -6.15 -11.85
N THR A 451 19.59 -7.05 -11.65
CA THR A 451 18.30 -7.10 -12.35
C THR A 451 17.20 -7.21 -11.32
N ASN A 452 16.22 -6.31 -11.35
CA ASN A 452 15.17 -6.27 -10.35
C ASN A 452 13.82 -5.98 -11.00
N THR A 453 13.03 -7.02 -11.20
CA THR A 453 11.62 -7.00 -11.63
C THR A 453 11.37 -6.30 -12.97
N ASP A 454 11.65 -5.01 -13.07
CA ASP A 454 11.33 -4.11 -14.18
C ASP A 454 12.55 -3.31 -14.70
N GLY A 455 13.73 -3.55 -14.15
CA GLY A 455 14.92 -2.81 -14.54
C GLY A 455 16.21 -3.58 -14.36
N ILE A 456 17.27 -2.97 -14.86
CA ILE A 456 18.64 -3.46 -14.78
C ILE A 456 19.58 -2.36 -14.30
N VAL A 457 20.68 -2.76 -13.66
CA VAL A 457 21.82 -1.88 -13.37
C VAL A 457 23.08 -2.50 -13.96
N ALA A 458 23.81 -1.70 -14.71
CA ALA A 458 25.06 -2.10 -15.33
C ALA A 458 26.20 -1.13 -14.96
N TYR A 459 27.39 -1.69 -14.75
CA TYR A 459 28.65 -0.94 -14.66
C TYR A 459 29.36 -1.04 -16.00
N CYS A 460 29.23 0.02 -16.80
CA CYS A 460 29.59 0.04 -18.21
C CYS A 460 30.88 0.84 -18.43
N PRO A 461 31.87 0.31 -19.21
CA PRO A 461 32.99 1.14 -19.65
C PRO A 461 32.49 2.31 -20.51
N ARG A 462 32.85 3.56 -20.16
CA ARG A 462 32.37 4.78 -20.85
C ARG A 462 32.60 4.77 -22.35
N LYS A 463 33.69 4.17 -22.81
CA LYS A 463 33.97 4.01 -24.24
C LYS A 463 32.92 3.18 -25.00
N TYR A 464 32.14 2.38 -24.30
CA TYR A 464 31.07 1.53 -24.86
C TYR A 464 29.67 2.02 -24.54
N GLU A 465 29.50 3.18 -23.90
CA GLU A 465 28.17 3.71 -23.53
C GLU A 465 27.24 3.81 -24.75
N LYS A 466 27.75 4.29 -25.92
CA LYS A 466 26.96 4.33 -27.16
C LYS A 466 26.56 2.94 -27.67
N HIS A 467 27.39 1.93 -27.42
CA HIS A 467 27.04 0.56 -27.76
C HIS A 467 25.96 0.01 -26.82
N PHE A 468 26.06 0.35 -25.53
CA PHE A 468 25.01 0.06 -24.55
C PHE A 468 23.68 0.67 -24.99
N ASP A 469 23.64 1.96 -25.32
CA ASP A 469 22.45 2.65 -25.80
C ASP A 469 21.89 1.97 -27.08
N SER A 470 22.75 1.56 -28.00
CA SER A 470 22.31 0.86 -29.22
C SER A 470 21.64 -0.50 -28.93
N VAL A 471 22.10 -1.22 -27.90
CA VAL A 471 21.48 -2.48 -27.46
C VAL A 471 20.10 -2.18 -26.82
N CYS A 472 20.02 -1.15 -26.00
CA CYS A 472 18.75 -0.71 -25.43
C CYS A 472 17.75 -0.27 -26.51
N ASP A 473 18.19 0.50 -27.50
CA ASP A 473 17.36 0.92 -28.64
C ASP A 473 16.89 -0.28 -29.47
N TRP A 474 17.77 -1.27 -29.72
CA TRP A 474 17.38 -2.51 -30.39
C TRP A 474 16.27 -3.21 -29.60
N TRP A 475 16.44 -3.37 -28.28
CA TRP A 475 15.48 -4.05 -27.42
C TRP A 475 14.12 -3.30 -27.39
N GLN A 476 14.13 -1.97 -27.26
CA GLN A 476 12.92 -1.13 -27.31
C GLN A 476 12.16 -1.30 -28.63
N ASN A 477 12.90 -1.26 -29.77
CA ASN A 477 12.28 -1.43 -31.08
C ASN A 477 11.75 -2.85 -31.31
N TYR A 478 12.41 -3.87 -30.77
CA TYR A 478 12.01 -5.27 -30.91
C TYR A 478 10.79 -5.62 -30.05
N THR A 479 10.72 -5.10 -28.85
CA THR A 479 9.66 -5.41 -27.87
C THR A 479 8.52 -4.40 -27.91
N CYS A 480 8.70 -3.24 -28.52
CA CYS A 480 7.82 -2.06 -28.44
C CYS A 480 7.62 -1.54 -27.01
N LEU A 481 8.54 -1.83 -26.09
CA LEU A 481 8.57 -1.33 -24.71
C LEU A 481 9.57 -0.19 -24.58
N GLY A 482 9.30 0.79 -23.72
CA GLY A 482 10.22 1.90 -23.49
C GLY A 482 11.13 1.65 -22.30
N LEU A 483 12.38 2.13 -22.38
CA LEU A 483 13.34 2.20 -21.29
C LEU A 483 13.53 3.65 -20.82
N GLU A 484 13.77 3.82 -19.53
CA GLU A 484 14.13 5.10 -18.91
C GLU A 484 15.54 4.98 -18.33
N LYS A 485 16.50 5.66 -18.97
CA LYS A 485 17.90 5.65 -18.56
C LYS A 485 18.16 6.66 -17.46
N ILE A 486 18.83 6.23 -16.40
CA ILE A 486 19.37 7.07 -15.34
C ILE A 486 20.86 6.72 -15.19
N THR A 487 21.70 7.73 -14.91
CA THR A 487 23.10 7.51 -14.55
C THR A 487 23.28 7.82 -13.05
N ALA A 488 24.26 7.17 -12.44
CA ALA A 488 24.52 7.35 -11.03
C ALA A 488 26.04 7.52 -10.76
N SER A 489 26.33 8.39 -9.80
CA SER A 489 27.70 8.60 -9.32
C SER A 489 28.14 7.47 -8.37
N ALA A 490 27.22 6.88 -7.61
CA ALA A 490 27.53 5.76 -6.72
C ALA A 490 26.30 4.87 -6.46
N LEU A 491 26.58 3.57 -6.24
CA LEU A 491 25.60 2.57 -5.80
C LEU A 491 26.18 1.81 -4.62
N TYR A 492 25.52 1.89 -3.48
CA TYR A 492 25.84 1.14 -2.26
C TYR A 492 24.83 0.00 -2.14
N GLN A 493 25.26 -1.23 -2.45
CA GLN A 493 24.36 -2.37 -2.58
C GLN A 493 24.63 -3.41 -1.49
N ARG A 494 23.63 -3.69 -0.65
CA ARG A 494 23.63 -4.82 0.28
C ARG A 494 23.10 -6.07 -0.41
N ASP A 495 21.96 -5.96 -1.05
CA ASP A 495 21.28 -7.01 -1.82
C ASP A 495 20.31 -6.37 -2.84
N VAL A 496 19.62 -7.18 -3.65
CA VAL A 496 18.73 -6.71 -4.72
C VAL A 496 17.62 -5.76 -4.25
N ASN A 497 17.18 -5.86 -3.00
CA ASN A 497 16.09 -5.04 -2.44
C ASN A 497 16.57 -3.92 -1.49
N ASN A 498 17.84 -3.93 -1.13
CA ASN A 498 18.41 -3.02 -0.15
C ASN A 498 19.67 -2.37 -0.70
N TYR A 499 19.51 -1.22 -1.32
CA TYR A 499 20.59 -0.42 -1.88
C TYR A 499 20.29 1.08 -1.79
N ILE A 500 21.33 1.88 -1.92
CA ILE A 500 21.25 3.34 -2.03
C ILE A 500 21.92 3.72 -3.35
N CYS A 501 21.18 4.37 -4.24
CA CYS A 501 21.67 4.94 -5.47
C CYS A 501 21.81 6.46 -5.31
N VAL A 502 22.95 6.99 -5.75
CA VAL A 502 23.21 8.43 -5.83
C VAL A 502 23.17 8.79 -7.31
N GLU A 503 22.04 9.27 -7.77
CA GLU A 503 21.82 9.71 -9.14
C GLU A 503 22.65 10.96 -9.46
N ASP A 504 23.03 11.14 -10.76
CA ASP A 504 23.78 12.30 -11.25
C ASP A 504 22.92 13.56 -11.38
#